data_4579b01b5446a37eb3c35f83fa8d740e
#
_entry.id   4579b01b5446a37eb3c35f83fa8d740e
#
_cell.length_a   1.000
_cell.length_b   1.000
_cell.length_c   1.000
_cell.angle_alpha   90.00
_cell.angle_beta   90.00
_cell.angle_gamma   90.00
#
_symmetry.space_group_name_H-M   'P 1'
#
loop_
_entity.id
_entity.type
_entity.pdbx_description
1 polymer ?
#
loop_
_entity_poly.entity_id
_entity_poly.type
_entity_poly.pdbx_seq_one_letter_code
_entity_poly.pdbx_strand_id
1 'polypeptide(L)'
;MKVAFLSGGTGTPKLIRGFRNHLDDSDISVIVNTAEDMWIYGSHLSPDIDTVMYLFAGMLNTDSWWGIKDDTTITNDLLRDLGEDVYLTLGDKDRAINIARANMLNSGMTLTGATRELCKKLNISANILPMTDSEYTTYIKTGEQLIHFQEYWVKHRGDLDIDEVIRGGDDPVSGTTETIKAINNSEFVVIGPSNPVTSVSPILECSGIKEALKDNYVVSVSPFIGDEPVSGPAKALMQAWNMTADSAGTLDLYKEFTDLFIQDIRDPVKLKDAIALDTLMKNEDISSGLAGEILSRI
;
A
#
# COMPACT_ATOMS: atom_id res chain seq x y z
N MET A 1 -17.35 -13.33 7.44
CA MET A 1 -15.93 -13.80 7.28
C MET A 1 -15.03 -12.59 7.33
N LYS A 2 -14.15 -12.51 8.32
CA LYS A 2 -13.27 -11.35 8.51
C LYS A 2 -11.93 -11.56 7.84
N VAL A 3 -11.48 -10.57 7.10
CA VAL A 3 -10.19 -10.58 6.41
C VAL A 3 -9.35 -9.35 6.75
N ALA A 4 -8.03 -9.53 6.89
CA ALA A 4 -7.08 -8.43 6.95
C ALA A 4 -6.22 -8.39 5.68
N PHE A 5 -5.98 -7.20 5.15
CA PHE A 5 -5.08 -6.97 4.04
C PHE A 5 -3.84 -6.20 4.50
N LEU A 6 -2.65 -6.59 4.05
CA LEU A 6 -1.49 -5.71 4.05
C LEU A 6 -1.45 -4.99 2.71
N SER A 7 -1.52 -3.66 2.74
CA SER A 7 -1.73 -2.83 1.55
C SER A 7 -0.77 -1.65 1.48
N GLY A 8 -0.22 -1.45 0.29
CA GLY A 8 0.46 -0.22 -0.13
C GLY A 8 0.41 -0.12 -1.64
N GLY A 9 0.70 1.07 -2.19
CA GLY A 9 0.63 1.31 -3.62
C GLY A 9 -0.75 1.01 -4.23
N THR A 10 -0.77 0.58 -5.49
CA THR A 10 -2.03 0.40 -6.26
C THR A 10 -2.46 -1.06 -6.45
N GLY A 11 -1.57 -2.02 -6.21
CA GLY A 11 -1.84 -3.45 -6.48
C GLY A 11 -2.89 -4.03 -5.54
N THR A 12 -2.69 -3.89 -4.23
CA THR A 12 -3.63 -4.40 -3.22
C THR A 12 -5.00 -3.73 -3.29
N PRO A 13 -5.15 -2.41 -3.48
CA PRO A 13 -6.46 -1.79 -3.68
C PRO A 13 -7.27 -2.39 -4.84
N LYS A 14 -6.61 -2.82 -5.94
CA LYS A 14 -7.27 -3.54 -7.03
C LYS A 14 -7.84 -4.89 -6.59
N LEU A 15 -7.11 -5.62 -5.74
CA LEU A 15 -7.57 -6.88 -5.18
C LEU A 15 -8.70 -6.67 -4.17
N ILE A 16 -8.58 -5.67 -3.28
CA ILE A 16 -9.64 -5.30 -2.33
C ILE A 16 -10.94 -4.97 -3.08
N ARG A 17 -10.89 -4.25 -4.20
CA ARG A 17 -12.08 -4.00 -5.04
C ARG A 17 -12.78 -5.31 -5.41
N GLY A 18 -12.02 -6.36 -5.75
CA GLY A 18 -12.59 -7.68 -6.06
C GLY A 18 -13.24 -8.34 -4.84
N PHE A 19 -12.60 -8.27 -3.67
CA PHE A 19 -13.13 -8.85 -2.42
C PHE A 19 -14.44 -8.19 -1.97
N ARG A 20 -14.63 -6.89 -2.22
CA ARG A 20 -15.87 -6.15 -1.91
C ARG A 20 -17.11 -6.67 -2.67
N ASN A 21 -16.92 -7.44 -3.73
CA ASN A 21 -18.02 -8.13 -4.41
C ASN A 21 -18.44 -9.44 -3.71
N HIS A 22 -17.69 -9.89 -2.71
CA HIS A 22 -17.92 -11.15 -2.00
C HIS A 22 -18.12 -10.97 -0.49
N LEU A 23 -17.62 -9.88 0.08
CA LEU A 23 -17.63 -9.59 1.52
C LEU A 23 -18.24 -8.21 1.79
N ASP A 24 -18.86 -8.05 2.95
CA ASP A 24 -19.25 -6.73 3.43
C ASP A 24 -18.02 -5.91 3.82
N ASP A 25 -18.02 -4.61 3.51
CA ASP A 25 -16.91 -3.71 3.85
C ASP A 25 -16.56 -3.74 5.35
N SER A 26 -17.55 -3.95 6.23
CA SER A 26 -17.35 -4.06 7.68
C SER A 26 -16.58 -5.30 8.13
N ASP A 27 -16.44 -6.30 7.28
CA ASP A 27 -15.64 -7.51 7.51
C ASP A 27 -14.18 -7.35 7.04
N ILE A 28 -13.85 -6.23 6.38
CA ILE A 28 -12.55 -5.96 5.81
C ILE A 28 -11.74 -5.01 6.71
N SER A 29 -10.56 -5.46 7.13
CA SER A 29 -9.53 -4.61 7.74
C SER A 29 -8.38 -4.43 6.75
N VAL A 30 -7.84 -3.21 6.65
CA VAL A 30 -6.70 -2.92 5.77
C VAL A 30 -5.61 -2.26 6.58
N ILE A 31 -4.48 -2.95 6.73
CA ILE A 31 -3.25 -2.45 7.31
C ILE A 31 -2.47 -1.77 6.19
N VAL A 32 -2.28 -0.47 6.31
CA VAL A 32 -1.78 0.35 5.22
C VAL A 32 -0.37 0.85 5.53
N ASN A 33 0.50 0.74 4.53
CA ASN A 33 1.82 1.33 4.54
C ASN A 33 1.76 2.84 4.76
N THR A 34 2.61 3.36 5.63
CA THR A 34 2.78 4.79 5.92
C THR A 34 4.21 5.27 5.69
N ALA A 35 5.10 4.38 5.19
CA ALA A 35 6.50 4.74 4.94
C ALA A 35 6.70 5.64 3.70
N GLU A 36 5.62 6.02 3.05
CA GLU A 36 5.60 6.98 1.95
C GLU A 36 4.87 8.29 2.32
N ASP A 37 4.42 8.40 3.59
CA ASP A 37 3.77 9.60 4.12
C ASP A 37 4.75 10.76 4.19
N MET A 38 4.25 11.98 3.98
CA MET A 38 5.09 13.18 4.04
C MET A 38 4.31 14.46 4.32
N TRP A 39 4.98 15.39 4.98
CA TRP A 39 4.51 16.77 5.05
C TRP A 39 4.91 17.52 3.80
N ILE A 40 3.94 18.01 3.04
CA ILE A 40 4.17 18.71 1.78
C ILE A 40 3.08 19.75 1.52
N TYR A 41 3.44 20.89 0.96
CA TYR A 41 2.53 22.00 0.61
C TYR A 41 1.58 22.39 1.73
N GLY A 42 2.05 22.41 2.99
CA GLY A 42 1.26 22.77 4.16
C GLY A 42 0.22 21.73 4.61
N SER A 43 0.31 20.50 4.14
CA SER A 43 -0.58 19.41 4.49
C SER A 43 0.18 18.09 4.74
N HIS A 44 -0.48 17.09 5.33
CA HIS A 44 0.05 15.75 5.52
C HIS A 44 -0.54 14.81 4.47
N LEU A 45 0.30 14.38 3.54
CA LEU A 45 -0.03 13.43 2.49
C LEU A 45 0.24 12.01 2.98
N SER A 46 -0.75 11.11 2.83
CA SER A 46 -0.64 9.68 3.11
C SER A 46 -1.13 8.91 1.88
N PRO A 47 -0.31 8.72 0.84
CA PRO A 47 -0.76 8.27 -0.48
C PRO A 47 -1.48 6.92 -0.45
N ASP A 48 -0.97 5.97 0.32
CA ASP A 48 -1.53 4.62 0.39
C ASP A 48 -2.82 4.59 1.21
N ILE A 49 -2.88 5.30 2.34
CA ILE A 49 -4.11 5.45 3.15
C ILE A 49 -5.19 6.13 2.30
N ASP A 50 -4.85 7.20 1.60
CA ASP A 50 -5.79 7.96 0.78
C ASP A 50 -6.37 7.10 -0.35
N THR A 51 -5.54 6.34 -1.04
CA THR A 51 -5.98 5.40 -2.08
C THR A 51 -7.00 4.39 -1.54
N VAL A 52 -6.74 3.80 -0.36
CA VAL A 52 -7.64 2.83 0.25
C VAL A 52 -8.93 3.52 0.74
N MET A 53 -8.83 4.68 1.40
CA MET A 53 -10.01 5.43 1.83
C MET A 53 -10.90 5.83 0.64
N TYR A 54 -10.30 6.33 -0.44
CA TYR A 54 -11.05 6.76 -1.63
C TYR A 54 -11.70 5.56 -2.34
N LEU A 55 -11.06 4.38 -2.33
CA LEU A 55 -11.66 3.15 -2.84
C LEU A 55 -12.96 2.81 -2.08
N PHE A 56 -12.91 2.79 -0.74
CA PHE A 56 -14.07 2.45 0.07
C PHE A 56 -15.15 3.54 0.04
N ALA A 57 -14.77 4.80 -0.07
CA ALA A 57 -15.70 5.93 -0.22
C ALA A 57 -16.31 6.04 -1.63
N GLY A 58 -15.90 5.23 -2.60
CA GLY A 58 -16.35 5.34 -3.99
C GLY A 58 -15.86 6.60 -4.71
N MET A 59 -14.78 7.20 -4.22
CA MET A 59 -14.21 8.46 -4.71
C MET A 59 -12.94 8.28 -5.53
N LEU A 60 -12.32 7.08 -5.50
CA LEU A 60 -11.03 6.82 -6.15
C LEU A 60 -11.10 7.04 -7.67
N ASN A 61 -10.10 7.72 -8.21
CA ASN A 61 -9.85 7.71 -9.64
C ASN A 61 -9.25 6.36 -10.06
N THR A 62 -10.08 5.48 -10.62
CA THR A 62 -9.68 4.11 -11.01
C THR A 62 -8.91 4.05 -12.33
N ASP A 63 -8.75 5.14 -13.06
CA ASP A 63 -7.91 5.19 -14.26
C ASP A 63 -6.43 5.28 -13.87
N SER A 64 -6.12 6.15 -12.91
CA SER A 64 -4.77 6.32 -12.35
C SER A 64 -4.48 5.42 -11.15
N TRP A 65 -5.50 4.97 -10.43
CA TRP A 65 -5.44 4.29 -9.12
C TRP A 65 -4.85 5.15 -8.00
N TRP A 66 -4.95 6.45 -8.13
CA TRP A 66 -4.62 7.43 -7.08
C TRP A 66 -5.43 8.71 -7.29
N GLY A 67 -5.58 9.47 -6.20
CA GLY A 67 -6.35 10.71 -6.19
C GLY A 67 -7.86 10.50 -6.31
N ILE A 68 -8.60 11.60 -6.31
CA ILE A 68 -10.06 11.60 -6.34
C ILE A 68 -10.56 11.77 -7.80
N LYS A 69 -11.57 10.99 -8.15
CA LYS A 69 -12.22 11.08 -9.47
C LYS A 69 -12.83 12.46 -9.68
N ASP A 70 -12.67 13.00 -10.89
CA ASP A 70 -13.22 14.31 -11.30
C ASP A 70 -12.82 15.44 -10.32
N ASP A 71 -11.56 15.38 -9.82
CA ASP A 71 -10.99 16.45 -9.01
C ASP A 71 -10.37 17.54 -9.88
N THR A 72 -10.23 18.74 -9.32
CA THR A 72 -9.59 19.88 -9.96
C THR A 72 -8.20 20.13 -9.37
N THR A 73 -7.34 20.87 -10.07
CA THR A 73 -5.94 21.15 -9.67
C THR A 73 -5.67 22.64 -9.51
N ILE A 74 -6.70 23.44 -9.27
CA ILE A 74 -6.61 24.91 -9.24
C ILE A 74 -5.57 25.37 -8.21
N THR A 75 -5.57 24.78 -7.02
CA THR A 75 -4.60 25.12 -5.96
C THR A 75 -3.17 24.74 -6.38
N ASN A 76 -2.99 23.61 -7.02
CA ASN A 76 -1.69 23.15 -7.52
C ASN A 76 -1.12 24.11 -8.57
N ASP A 77 -1.97 24.53 -9.51
CA ASP A 77 -1.58 25.41 -10.60
C ASP A 77 -1.21 26.80 -10.04
N LEU A 78 -1.98 27.31 -9.09
CA LEU A 78 -1.69 28.58 -8.44
C LEU A 78 -0.38 28.53 -7.62
N LEU A 79 -0.08 27.43 -6.94
CA LEU A 79 1.19 27.26 -6.23
C LEU A 79 2.38 27.32 -7.21
N ARG A 80 2.29 26.69 -8.38
CA ARG A 80 3.31 26.79 -9.43
C ARG A 80 3.47 28.23 -9.94
N ASP A 81 2.37 28.95 -10.15
CA ASP A 81 2.38 30.35 -10.58
C ASP A 81 3.04 31.25 -9.53
N LEU A 82 2.96 30.90 -8.24
CA LEU A 82 3.63 31.59 -7.15
C LEU A 82 5.11 31.19 -7.01
N GLY A 83 5.60 30.24 -7.80
CA GLY A 83 7.02 29.83 -7.82
C GLY A 83 7.37 28.68 -6.86
N GLU A 84 6.37 27.99 -6.30
CA GLU A 84 6.62 26.80 -5.47
C GLU A 84 7.04 25.59 -6.32
N ASP A 85 7.95 24.75 -5.80
CA ASP A 85 8.37 23.50 -6.44
C ASP A 85 7.30 22.40 -6.25
N VAL A 86 6.26 22.46 -7.10
CA VAL A 86 5.12 21.52 -7.03
C VAL A 86 5.35 20.35 -7.98
N TYR A 87 6.01 19.30 -7.51
CA TYR A 87 6.24 18.08 -8.29
C TYR A 87 5.12 17.03 -8.14
N LEU A 88 4.39 17.05 -7.02
CA LEU A 88 3.21 16.22 -6.81
C LEU A 88 1.96 16.97 -7.26
N THR A 89 1.19 16.38 -8.17
CA THR A 89 -0.10 16.95 -8.58
C THR A 89 -1.19 16.44 -7.64
N LEU A 90 -1.57 17.27 -6.66
CA LEU A 90 -2.68 16.97 -5.74
C LEU A 90 -3.95 17.68 -6.21
N GLY A 91 -5.06 16.96 -6.23
CA GLY A 91 -6.37 17.54 -6.49
C GLY A 91 -6.85 18.44 -5.35
N ASP A 92 -7.81 19.31 -5.61
CA ASP A 92 -8.33 20.26 -4.61
C ASP A 92 -9.12 19.55 -3.50
N LYS A 93 -9.91 18.51 -3.84
CA LYS A 93 -10.64 17.69 -2.86
C LYS A 93 -9.68 16.81 -2.06
N ASP A 94 -8.70 16.21 -2.74
CA ASP A 94 -7.63 15.42 -2.13
C ASP A 94 -6.86 16.27 -1.12
N ARG A 95 -6.43 17.46 -1.51
CA ARG A 95 -5.78 18.44 -0.64
C ARG A 95 -6.63 18.81 0.58
N ALA A 96 -7.93 18.94 0.43
CA ALA A 96 -8.81 19.24 1.58
C ALA A 96 -8.78 18.13 2.64
N ILE A 97 -8.71 16.86 2.23
CA ILE A 97 -8.55 15.71 3.13
C ILE A 97 -7.18 15.73 3.80
N ASN A 98 -6.11 16.00 3.03
CA ASN A 98 -4.75 16.11 3.53
C ASN A 98 -4.58 17.25 4.56
N ILE A 99 -5.23 18.41 4.33
CA ILE A 99 -5.27 19.53 5.30
C ILE A 99 -6.07 19.13 6.55
N ALA A 100 -7.20 18.45 6.41
CA ALA A 100 -8.01 17.99 7.54
C ALA A 100 -7.21 17.02 8.42
N ARG A 101 -6.46 16.07 7.80
CA ARG A 101 -5.54 15.17 8.50
C ARG A 101 -4.43 15.97 9.21
N ALA A 102 -3.77 16.89 8.51
CA ALA A 102 -2.73 17.73 9.08
C ALA A 102 -3.19 18.49 10.32
N ASN A 103 -4.40 19.06 10.28
CA ASN A 103 -4.98 19.77 11.44
C ASN A 103 -5.20 18.85 12.64
N MET A 104 -5.66 17.61 12.42
CA MET A 104 -5.84 16.61 13.47
C MET A 104 -4.49 16.20 14.08
N LEU A 105 -3.49 15.92 13.26
CA LEU A 105 -2.13 15.57 13.70
C LEU A 105 -1.50 16.72 14.48
N ASN A 106 -1.60 17.96 13.99
CA ASN A 106 -1.09 19.15 14.69
C ASN A 106 -1.81 19.42 16.02
N SER A 107 -3.04 18.91 16.20
CA SER A 107 -3.74 18.97 17.49
C SER A 107 -3.36 17.86 18.47
N GLY A 108 -2.38 17.01 18.11
CA GLY A 108 -1.89 15.90 18.93
C GLY A 108 -2.65 14.58 18.75
N MET A 109 -3.51 14.47 17.73
CA MET A 109 -4.14 13.19 17.39
C MET A 109 -3.12 12.27 16.70
N THR A 110 -3.17 10.96 16.96
CA THR A 110 -2.36 9.99 16.23
C THR A 110 -2.85 9.81 14.80
N LEU A 111 -2.01 9.27 13.91
CA LEU A 111 -2.42 8.96 12.52
C LEU A 111 -3.57 7.97 12.47
N THR A 112 -3.56 6.94 13.35
CA THR A 112 -4.69 6.02 13.52
C THR A 112 -5.98 6.74 13.91
N GLY A 113 -5.91 7.70 14.83
CA GLY A 113 -7.03 8.53 15.25
C GLY A 113 -7.57 9.39 14.11
N ALA A 114 -6.67 10.08 13.40
CA ALA A 114 -7.02 10.94 12.26
C ALA A 114 -7.65 10.14 11.11
N THR A 115 -7.08 8.97 10.78
CA THR A 115 -7.62 8.05 9.76
C THR A 115 -9.03 7.59 10.12
N ARG A 116 -9.25 7.19 11.37
CA ARG A 116 -10.57 6.77 11.88
C ARG A 116 -11.62 7.90 11.76
N GLU A 117 -11.26 9.12 12.11
CA GLU A 117 -12.17 10.27 11.99
C GLU A 117 -12.48 10.61 10.52
N LEU A 118 -11.51 10.50 9.62
CA LEU A 118 -11.73 10.69 8.18
C LEU A 118 -12.63 9.58 7.62
N CYS A 119 -12.40 8.31 7.95
CA CYS A 119 -13.25 7.19 7.55
C CYS A 119 -14.70 7.40 7.99
N LYS A 120 -14.91 7.84 9.25
CA LYS A 120 -16.24 8.16 9.75
C LYS A 120 -16.93 9.27 8.97
N LYS A 121 -16.21 10.35 8.65
CA LYS A 121 -16.73 11.49 7.85
C LYS A 121 -17.04 11.10 6.40
N LEU A 122 -16.33 10.12 5.86
CA LEU A 122 -16.52 9.59 4.51
C LEU A 122 -17.49 8.40 4.47
N ASN A 123 -18.14 8.04 5.60
CA ASN A 123 -19.05 6.90 5.75
C ASN A 123 -18.43 5.55 5.33
N ILE A 124 -17.16 5.35 5.61
CA ILE A 124 -16.46 4.10 5.36
C ILE A 124 -16.70 3.15 6.52
N SER A 125 -17.19 1.93 6.24
CA SER A 125 -17.43 0.88 7.23
C SER A 125 -16.27 -0.10 7.37
N ALA A 126 -15.36 -0.15 6.41
CA ALA A 126 -14.12 -0.92 6.52
C ALA A 126 -13.19 -0.34 7.59
N ASN A 127 -12.38 -1.22 8.19
CA ASN A 127 -11.41 -0.82 9.20
C ASN A 127 -10.06 -0.51 8.55
N ILE A 128 -9.78 0.75 8.27
CA ILE A 128 -8.53 1.22 7.64
C ILE A 128 -7.56 1.67 8.73
N LEU A 129 -6.40 1.04 8.80
CA LEU A 129 -5.42 1.18 9.87
C LEU A 129 -4.04 1.51 9.32
N PRO A 130 -3.41 2.62 9.73
CA PRO A 130 -1.99 2.82 9.51
C PRO A 130 -1.17 1.68 10.10
N MET A 131 -0.09 1.26 9.45
CA MET A 131 0.79 0.22 9.99
C MET A 131 1.39 0.61 11.35
N THR A 132 1.63 1.90 11.54
CA THR A 132 2.22 2.49 12.75
C THR A 132 1.72 3.93 12.95
N ASP A 133 1.80 4.45 14.17
CA ASP A 133 1.63 5.87 14.51
C ASP A 133 2.97 6.61 14.65
N SER A 134 4.09 5.87 14.56
CA SER A 134 5.45 6.43 14.60
C SER A 134 5.88 6.99 13.25
N GLU A 135 6.83 7.91 13.26
CA GLU A 135 7.50 8.34 12.04
C GLU A 135 8.33 7.19 11.46
N TYR A 136 8.04 6.81 10.24
CA TYR A 136 8.77 5.76 9.53
C TYR A 136 8.69 6.01 8.03
N THR A 137 9.83 6.29 7.39
CA THR A 137 9.85 6.81 6.03
C THR A 137 10.86 6.06 5.16
N THR A 138 10.47 5.78 3.93
CA THR A 138 11.35 5.18 2.91
C THR A 138 12.10 6.27 2.15
N TYR A 139 13.42 6.18 2.18
CA TYR A 139 14.34 7.00 1.40
C TYR A 139 15.10 6.16 0.38
N ILE A 140 15.44 6.79 -0.74
CA ILE A 140 16.33 6.24 -1.77
C ILE A 140 17.64 7.01 -1.71
N LYS A 141 18.75 6.27 -1.54
CA LYS A 141 20.09 6.79 -1.69
C LYS A 141 20.52 6.65 -3.14
N THR A 142 20.93 7.75 -3.74
CA THR A 142 21.42 7.83 -5.12
C THR A 142 22.64 8.76 -5.16
N GLY A 143 23.84 8.20 -5.39
CA GLY A 143 25.09 8.93 -5.22
C GLY A 143 25.25 9.48 -3.79
N GLU A 144 25.44 10.80 -3.69
CA GLU A 144 25.54 11.50 -2.38
C GLU A 144 24.17 11.97 -1.86
N GLN A 145 23.09 11.79 -2.59
CA GLN A 145 21.76 12.27 -2.23
C GLN A 145 20.97 11.20 -1.49
N LEU A 146 20.18 11.63 -0.51
CA LEU A 146 19.15 10.86 0.15
C LEU A 146 17.82 11.57 -0.10
N ILE A 147 16.95 10.96 -0.90
CA ILE A 147 15.70 11.56 -1.33
C ILE A 147 14.52 10.72 -0.85
N HIS A 148 13.40 11.36 -0.57
CA HIS A 148 12.17 10.69 -0.21
C HIS A 148 11.69 9.80 -1.37
N PHE A 149 11.10 8.62 -1.08
CA PHE A 149 10.66 7.70 -2.13
C PHE A 149 9.66 8.34 -3.11
N GLN A 150 8.75 9.20 -2.64
CA GLN A 150 7.82 9.91 -3.50
C GLN A 150 8.53 10.91 -4.45
N GLU A 151 9.63 11.52 -4.01
CA GLU A 151 10.45 12.36 -4.89
C GLU A 151 11.15 11.50 -5.95
N TYR A 152 11.76 10.39 -5.56
CA TYR A 152 12.35 9.42 -6.48
C TYR A 152 11.33 8.95 -7.54
N TRP A 153 10.14 8.54 -7.08
CA TRP A 153 9.15 7.94 -7.97
C TRP A 153 8.42 8.96 -8.86
N VAL A 154 7.99 10.08 -8.29
CA VAL A 154 7.15 11.06 -9.01
C VAL A 154 7.99 12.12 -9.73
N LYS A 155 8.93 12.78 -9.02
CA LYS A 155 9.75 13.86 -9.61
C LYS A 155 10.78 13.32 -10.59
N HIS A 156 11.46 12.24 -10.21
CA HIS A 156 12.51 11.61 -11.00
C HIS A 156 12.02 10.42 -11.83
N ARG A 157 10.73 10.07 -11.77
CA ARG A 157 10.07 8.99 -12.54
C ARG A 157 10.71 7.61 -12.36
N GLY A 158 11.40 7.40 -11.26
CA GLY A 158 12.14 6.16 -11.00
C GLY A 158 13.39 5.96 -11.88
N ASP A 159 13.88 6.99 -12.55
CA ASP A 159 14.98 6.88 -13.52
C ASP A 159 16.38 7.01 -12.87
N LEU A 160 16.45 7.34 -11.58
CA LEU A 160 17.73 7.41 -10.87
C LEU A 160 18.22 6.02 -10.45
N ASP A 161 19.53 5.82 -10.48
CA ASP A 161 20.13 4.61 -9.92
C ASP A 161 19.87 4.52 -8.40
N ILE A 162 19.59 3.31 -7.91
CA ILE A 162 19.36 3.05 -6.50
C ILE A 162 20.61 2.40 -5.92
N ASP A 163 21.33 3.14 -5.06
CA ASP A 163 22.45 2.58 -4.31
C ASP A 163 21.97 1.81 -3.08
N GLU A 164 20.95 2.35 -2.39
CA GLU A 164 20.43 1.77 -1.16
C GLU A 164 18.98 2.24 -0.91
N VAL A 165 18.16 1.38 -0.30
CA VAL A 165 16.85 1.75 0.25
C VAL A 165 17.00 1.86 1.75
N ILE A 166 16.76 3.04 2.30
CA ILE A 166 16.98 3.36 3.72
C ILE A 166 15.65 3.64 4.39
N ARG A 167 15.46 3.14 5.61
CA ARG A 167 14.35 3.52 6.49
C ARG A 167 14.81 4.60 7.45
N GLY A 168 14.07 5.68 7.51
CA GLY A 168 14.26 6.75 8.49
C GLY A 168 13.08 6.83 9.46
N GLY A 169 13.29 7.46 10.62
CA GLY A 169 12.29 7.61 11.67
C GLY A 169 12.61 6.80 12.92
N ASP A 170 11.58 6.31 13.59
CA ASP A 170 11.72 5.54 14.83
C ASP A 170 12.31 4.14 14.59
N ASP A 171 13.27 3.74 15.44
CA ASP A 171 13.85 2.40 15.42
C ASP A 171 14.05 1.92 16.89
N PRO A 172 13.37 0.85 17.33
CA PRO A 172 12.44 0.02 16.55
C PRO A 172 11.06 0.66 16.34
N VAL A 173 10.52 0.51 15.13
CA VAL A 173 9.13 0.86 14.82
C VAL A 173 8.20 -0.26 15.28
N SER A 174 7.00 0.08 15.76
CA SER A 174 6.01 -0.90 16.24
C SER A 174 4.68 -0.74 15.50
N GLY A 175 4.06 -1.87 15.21
CA GLY A 175 2.68 -1.89 14.74
C GLY A 175 1.73 -1.34 15.80
N THR A 176 0.64 -0.66 15.36
CA THR A 176 -0.35 -0.18 16.32
C THR A 176 -1.08 -1.35 17.00
N THR A 177 -1.57 -1.12 18.20
CA THR A 177 -2.38 -2.13 18.90
C THR A 177 -3.60 -2.54 18.07
N GLU A 178 -4.21 -1.58 17.36
CA GLU A 178 -5.35 -1.78 16.49
C GLU A 178 -5.00 -2.67 15.30
N THR A 179 -3.84 -2.44 14.68
CA THR A 179 -3.34 -3.23 13.55
C THR A 179 -3.10 -4.68 13.95
N ILE A 180 -2.37 -4.92 15.05
CA ILE A 180 -2.10 -6.27 15.55
C ILE A 180 -3.41 -6.99 15.92
N LYS A 181 -4.36 -6.30 16.57
CA LYS A 181 -5.68 -6.85 16.86
C LYS A 181 -6.49 -7.18 15.61
N ALA A 182 -6.41 -6.35 14.58
CA ALA A 182 -7.12 -6.60 13.33
C ALA A 182 -6.59 -7.86 12.63
N ILE A 183 -5.27 -8.07 12.60
CA ILE A 183 -4.65 -9.29 12.09
C ILE A 183 -5.14 -10.50 12.92
N ASN A 184 -4.99 -10.47 14.24
CA ASN A 184 -5.33 -11.58 15.13
C ASN A 184 -6.83 -11.95 15.13
N ASN A 185 -7.71 -11.00 14.80
CA ASN A 185 -9.17 -11.23 14.77
C ASN A 185 -9.68 -11.61 13.37
N SER A 186 -8.82 -11.68 12.37
CA SER A 186 -9.18 -12.09 11.01
C SER A 186 -9.14 -13.62 10.88
N GLU A 187 -9.99 -14.17 10.03
CA GLU A 187 -9.99 -15.61 9.71
C GLU A 187 -8.83 -15.96 8.79
N PHE A 188 -8.36 -14.99 8.02
CA PHE A 188 -7.16 -15.08 7.19
C PHE A 188 -6.61 -13.69 6.87
N VAL A 189 -5.37 -13.63 6.42
CA VAL A 189 -4.69 -12.40 6.02
C VAL A 189 -4.28 -12.49 4.56
N VAL A 190 -4.39 -11.39 3.82
CA VAL A 190 -3.95 -11.30 2.43
C VAL A 190 -2.83 -10.27 2.32
N ILE A 191 -1.65 -10.72 1.90
CA ILE A 191 -0.59 -9.83 1.42
C ILE A 191 -0.84 -9.63 -0.07
N GLY A 192 -1.35 -8.45 -0.42
CA GLY A 192 -1.73 -8.15 -1.80
C GLY A 192 -0.54 -7.90 -2.72
N PRO A 193 -0.76 -7.84 -4.04
CA PRO A 193 0.29 -7.70 -5.04
C PRO A 193 0.82 -6.26 -5.13
N SER A 194 1.37 -5.78 -4.02
CA SER A 194 2.02 -4.49 -3.88
C SER A 194 3.53 -4.62 -3.92
N ASN A 195 4.24 -3.51 -4.09
CA ASN A 195 5.70 -3.50 -4.13
C ASN A 195 6.29 -4.13 -2.86
N PRO A 196 7.08 -5.22 -2.98
CA PRO A 196 7.63 -5.92 -1.81
C PRO A 196 8.52 -5.03 -0.94
N VAL A 197 9.26 -4.11 -1.55
CA VAL A 197 10.27 -3.31 -0.86
C VAL A 197 9.69 -2.06 -0.21
N THR A 198 8.87 -1.28 -0.93
CA THR A 198 8.42 0.03 -0.43
C THR A 198 7.00 0.02 0.13
N SER A 199 6.19 -0.99 -0.20
CA SER A 199 4.80 -1.06 0.25
C SER A 199 4.55 -2.14 1.31
N VAL A 200 5.13 -3.35 1.16
CA VAL A 200 4.86 -4.47 2.07
C VAL A 200 5.91 -4.58 3.17
N SER A 201 7.21 -4.50 2.82
CA SER A 201 8.27 -4.63 3.82
C SER A 201 8.18 -3.63 4.97
N PRO A 202 7.84 -2.33 4.76
CA PRO A 202 7.69 -1.41 5.89
C PRO A 202 6.63 -1.87 6.90
N ILE A 203 5.54 -2.48 6.43
CA ILE A 203 4.51 -3.07 7.31
C ILE A 203 5.11 -4.25 8.09
N LEU A 204 5.85 -5.13 7.43
CA LEU A 204 6.49 -6.30 8.03
C LEU A 204 7.63 -5.94 9.00
N GLU A 205 8.24 -4.78 8.84
CA GLU A 205 9.30 -4.26 9.70
C GLU A 205 8.75 -3.73 11.04
N CYS A 206 7.44 -3.41 11.12
CA CYS A 206 6.79 -3.03 12.36
C CYS A 206 6.72 -4.21 13.32
N SER A 207 7.33 -4.08 14.52
CA SER A 207 7.32 -5.14 15.52
C SER A 207 5.91 -5.55 15.94
N GLY A 208 5.71 -6.85 16.14
CA GLY A 208 4.41 -7.48 16.45
C GLY A 208 3.62 -7.91 15.22
N ILE A 209 3.90 -7.40 14.01
CA ILE A 209 3.14 -7.78 12.81
C ILE A 209 3.53 -9.17 12.31
N LYS A 210 4.83 -9.47 12.18
CA LYS A 210 5.27 -10.81 11.73
C LYS A 210 4.82 -11.91 12.68
N GLU A 211 4.84 -11.66 13.98
CA GLU A 211 4.35 -12.57 14.99
C GLU A 211 2.85 -12.86 14.79
N ALA A 212 2.05 -11.80 14.63
CA ALA A 212 0.62 -11.94 14.36
C ALA A 212 0.32 -12.67 13.05
N LEU A 213 1.14 -12.49 12.01
CA LEU A 213 1.00 -13.23 10.74
C LEU A 213 1.27 -14.72 10.92
N LYS A 214 2.27 -15.12 11.70
CA LYS A 214 2.61 -16.54 11.93
C LYS A 214 1.50 -17.32 12.64
N ASP A 215 0.63 -16.65 13.37
CA ASP A 215 -0.51 -17.23 14.06
C ASP A 215 -1.80 -17.26 13.21
N ASN A 216 -1.72 -16.81 11.94
CA ASN A 216 -2.85 -16.71 11.02
C ASN A 216 -2.62 -17.49 9.73
N TYR A 217 -3.70 -17.79 9.00
CA TYR A 217 -3.60 -18.29 7.64
C TYR A 217 -3.32 -17.12 6.68
N VAL A 218 -2.19 -17.16 5.99
CA VAL A 218 -1.72 -16.05 5.15
C VAL A 218 -1.68 -16.44 3.67
N VAL A 219 -2.39 -15.66 2.88
CA VAL A 219 -2.36 -15.72 1.41
C VAL A 219 -1.50 -14.57 0.89
N SER A 220 -0.48 -14.87 0.10
CA SER A 220 0.36 -13.84 -0.54
C SER A 220 0.22 -13.90 -2.05
N VAL A 221 0.09 -12.73 -2.68
CA VAL A 221 -0.07 -12.60 -4.13
C VAL A 221 1.15 -11.88 -4.71
N SER A 222 1.79 -12.50 -5.71
CA SER A 222 2.93 -11.91 -6.39
C SER A 222 2.55 -10.65 -7.16
N PRO A 223 3.35 -9.57 -7.08
CA PRO A 223 3.19 -8.38 -7.92
C PRO A 223 3.86 -8.51 -9.30
N PHE A 224 4.42 -9.68 -9.63
CA PHE A 224 5.17 -9.90 -10.88
C PHE A 224 4.42 -10.77 -11.86
N ILE A 225 4.73 -10.56 -13.14
CA ILE A 225 4.43 -11.47 -14.25
C ILE A 225 5.76 -11.73 -14.96
N GLY A 226 6.33 -12.93 -14.78
CA GLY A 226 7.71 -13.19 -15.13
C GLY A 226 8.66 -12.35 -14.27
N ASP A 227 9.56 -11.61 -14.90
CA ASP A 227 10.51 -10.69 -14.26
C ASP A 227 10.07 -9.21 -14.33
N GLU A 228 8.84 -8.96 -14.78
CA GLU A 228 8.30 -7.61 -14.88
C GLU A 228 7.23 -7.37 -13.80
N PRO A 229 7.34 -6.26 -13.04
CA PRO A 229 6.31 -5.89 -12.09
C PRO A 229 5.06 -5.42 -12.83
N VAL A 230 3.89 -5.71 -12.28
CA VAL A 230 2.61 -5.24 -12.83
C VAL A 230 2.52 -3.70 -12.79
N SER A 231 3.18 -3.07 -11.81
CA SER A 231 3.26 -1.61 -11.71
C SER A 231 4.42 -1.18 -10.80
N GLY A 232 4.91 0.04 -11.05
CA GLY A 232 5.91 0.70 -10.20
C GLY A 232 7.34 0.15 -10.33
N PRO A 233 8.26 0.64 -9.50
CA PRO A 233 9.70 0.38 -9.62
C PRO A 233 10.16 -0.89 -8.86
N ALA A 234 9.27 -1.88 -8.62
CA ALA A 234 9.57 -3.04 -7.78
C ALA A 234 10.80 -3.82 -8.24
N LYS A 235 11.04 -3.90 -9.57
CA LYS A 235 12.22 -4.59 -10.15
C LYS A 235 13.53 -3.95 -9.69
N ALA A 236 13.68 -2.65 -9.88
CA ALA A 236 14.90 -1.93 -9.48
C ALA A 236 15.13 -1.98 -7.96
N LEU A 237 14.05 -1.85 -7.17
CA LEU A 237 14.12 -1.87 -5.72
C LEU A 237 14.52 -3.26 -5.18
N MET A 238 13.96 -4.35 -5.72
CA MET A 238 14.36 -5.71 -5.32
C MET A 238 15.81 -6.00 -5.73
N GLN A 239 16.23 -5.53 -6.89
CA GLN A 239 17.65 -5.65 -7.31
C GLN A 239 18.59 -4.88 -6.38
N ALA A 240 18.21 -3.68 -5.91
CA ALA A 240 18.98 -2.93 -4.92
C ALA A 240 19.10 -3.69 -3.57
N TRP A 241 18.14 -4.56 -3.25
CA TRP A 241 18.22 -5.48 -2.11
C TRP A 241 18.92 -6.80 -2.41
N ASN A 242 19.54 -6.95 -3.59
CA ASN A 242 20.17 -8.19 -4.06
C ASN A 242 19.20 -9.39 -4.10
N MET A 243 17.93 -9.13 -4.39
CA MET A 243 16.88 -10.13 -4.53
C MET A 243 16.53 -10.34 -6.02
N THR A 244 16.07 -11.54 -6.35
CA THR A 244 15.47 -11.78 -7.67
C THR A 244 14.15 -11.00 -7.78
N ALA A 245 13.98 -10.27 -8.88
CA ALA A 245 12.80 -9.45 -9.14
C ALA A 245 11.76 -10.26 -9.91
N ASP A 246 11.13 -11.21 -9.22
CA ASP A 246 10.13 -12.13 -9.75
C ASP A 246 9.26 -12.72 -8.64
N SER A 247 8.37 -13.64 -9.00
CA SER A 247 7.52 -14.35 -8.03
C SER A 247 8.31 -15.19 -7.04
N ALA A 248 9.48 -15.75 -7.42
CA ALA A 248 10.31 -16.55 -6.52
C ALA A 248 10.95 -15.67 -5.44
N GLY A 249 11.55 -14.53 -5.81
CA GLY A 249 12.09 -13.58 -4.86
C GLY A 249 11.02 -12.99 -3.93
N THR A 250 9.81 -12.77 -4.45
CA THR A 250 8.66 -12.35 -3.64
C THR A 250 8.28 -13.42 -2.61
N LEU A 251 8.20 -14.69 -3.03
CA LEU A 251 7.93 -15.81 -2.12
C LEU A 251 9.01 -15.93 -1.06
N ASP A 252 10.30 -15.82 -1.45
CA ASP A 252 11.41 -15.88 -0.50
C ASP A 252 11.31 -14.84 0.63
N LEU A 253 10.79 -13.65 0.31
CA LEU A 253 10.57 -12.59 1.30
C LEU A 253 9.44 -12.92 2.28
N TYR A 254 8.40 -13.66 1.84
CA TYR A 254 7.19 -13.90 2.62
C TYR A 254 7.07 -15.32 3.19
N LYS A 255 7.97 -16.25 2.84
CA LYS A 255 7.87 -17.69 3.12
C LYS A 255 7.73 -18.06 4.60
N GLU A 256 8.21 -17.22 5.52
CA GLU A 256 8.13 -17.50 6.95
C GLU A 256 6.70 -17.54 7.51
N PHE A 257 5.75 -16.88 6.81
CA PHE A 257 4.37 -16.71 7.28
C PHE A 257 3.33 -16.95 6.17
N THR A 258 3.73 -17.31 4.96
CA THR A 258 2.80 -17.58 3.85
C THR A 258 2.38 -19.05 3.82
N ASP A 259 1.07 -19.30 3.91
CA ASP A 259 0.48 -20.62 3.76
C ASP A 259 0.07 -20.92 2.31
N LEU A 260 -0.39 -19.90 1.59
CA LEU A 260 -0.79 -20.00 0.19
C LEU A 260 -0.15 -18.87 -0.62
N PHE A 261 0.71 -19.22 -1.57
CA PHE A 261 1.29 -18.26 -2.49
C PHE A 261 0.62 -18.32 -3.86
N ILE A 262 0.29 -17.14 -4.41
CA ILE A 262 -0.36 -17.01 -5.71
C ILE A 262 0.59 -16.28 -6.65
N GLN A 263 0.96 -16.95 -7.75
CA GLN A 263 1.69 -16.36 -8.88
C GLN A 263 0.77 -16.16 -10.08
N ASP A 264 1.20 -15.32 -11.01
CA ASP A 264 0.41 -15.12 -12.24
C ASP A 264 0.41 -16.37 -13.14
N ILE A 265 -0.72 -16.61 -13.78
CA ILE A 265 -0.88 -17.74 -14.71
C ILE A 265 0.07 -17.64 -15.92
N ARG A 266 0.55 -16.43 -16.25
CA ARG A 266 1.49 -16.17 -17.35
C ARG A 266 2.95 -16.30 -16.95
N ASP A 267 3.25 -16.49 -15.65
CA ASP A 267 4.64 -16.71 -15.21
C ASP A 267 5.26 -17.90 -15.93
N PRO A 268 6.45 -17.74 -16.54
CA PRO A 268 7.11 -18.81 -17.30
C PRO A 268 7.58 -19.94 -16.39
N VAL A 269 7.95 -19.63 -15.14
CA VAL A 269 8.39 -20.58 -14.12
C VAL A 269 7.25 -20.81 -13.14
N LYS A 270 6.80 -22.07 -13.01
CA LYS A 270 5.80 -22.46 -12.00
C LYS A 270 6.50 -22.89 -10.73
N LEU A 271 6.30 -22.13 -9.66
CA LEU A 271 6.81 -22.47 -8.34
C LEU A 271 6.05 -23.67 -7.77
N LYS A 272 6.78 -24.57 -7.13
CA LYS A 272 6.21 -25.84 -6.61
C LYS A 272 5.14 -25.60 -5.55
N ASP A 273 5.36 -24.58 -4.71
CA ASP A 273 4.50 -24.27 -3.55
C ASP A 273 3.60 -23.05 -3.82
N ALA A 274 3.23 -22.84 -5.09
CA ALA A 274 2.36 -21.75 -5.51
C ALA A 274 1.23 -22.26 -6.39
N ILE A 275 0.12 -21.53 -6.38
CA ILE A 275 -0.94 -21.68 -7.35
C ILE A 275 -0.87 -20.57 -8.41
N ALA A 276 -1.24 -20.90 -9.64
CA ALA A 276 -1.22 -19.96 -10.75
C ALA A 276 -2.64 -19.48 -11.07
N LEU A 277 -2.91 -18.19 -10.87
CA LEU A 277 -4.19 -17.53 -11.16
C LEU A 277 -3.96 -16.29 -12.02
N ASP A 278 -5.02 -15.72 -12.59
CA ASP A 278 -4.94 -14.44 -13.29
C ASP A 278 -4.84 -13.29 -12.28
N THR A 279 -3.63 -12.80 -12.02
CA THR A 279 -3.37 -11.70 -11.09
C THR A 279 -3.35 -10.33 -11.79
N LEU A 280 -3.48 -10.26 -13.12
CA LEU A 280 -3.50 -9.01 -13.88
C LEU A 280 -4.89 -8.36 -13.86
N MET A 281 -5.22 -7.71 -12.79
CA MET A 281 -6.53 -7.11 -12.48
C MET A 281 -6.83 -5.86 -13.33
N LYS A 282 -6.98 -6.03 -14.65
CA LYS A 282 -7.28 -4.92 -15.59
C LYS A 282 -8.67 -4.32 -15.40
N ASN A 283 -9.61 -5.09 -14.88
CA ASN A 283 -10.98 -4.66 -14.62
C ASN A 283 -11.53 -5.30 -13.34
N GLU A 284 -12.74 -4.94 -12.98
CA GLU A 284 -13.39 -5.42 -11.77
C GLU A 284 -13.74 -6.91 -11.83
N ASP A 285 -14.15 -7.42 -12.99
CA ASP A 285 -14.50 -8.84 -13.15
C ASP A 285 -13.30 -9.76 -12.85
N ILE A 286 -12.10 -9.39 -13.35
CA ILE A 286 -10.86 -10.14 -13.06
C ILE A 286 -10.50 -10.03 -11.58
N SER A 287 -10.63 -8.84 -10.98
CA SER A 287 -10.39 -8.67 -9.55
C SER A 287 -11.35 -9.51 -8.71
N SER A 288 -12.64 -9.52 -9.07
CA SER A 288 -13.67 -10.32 -8.40
C SER A 288 -13.45 -11.81 -8.59
N GLY A 289 -13.08 -12.25 -9.80
CA GLY A 289 -12.72 -13.63 -10.07
C GLY A 289 -11.55 -14.11 -9.24
N LEU A 290 -10.46 -13.31 -9.15
CA LEU A 290 -9.30 -13.63 -8.33
C LEU A 290 -9.68 -13.72 -6.83
N ALA A 291 -10.49 -12.79 -6.34
CA ALA A 291 -10.98 -12.81 -4.96
C ALA A 291 -11.81 -14.07 -4.67
N GLY A 292 -12.74 -14.44 -5.57
CA GLY A 292 -13.53 -15.66 -5.46
C GLY A 292 -12.69 -16.94 -5.46
N GLU A 293 -11.66 -17.01 -6.31
CA GLU A 293 -10.70 -18.11 -6.34
C GLU A 293 -9.89 -18.22 -5.03
N ILE A 294 -9.49 -17.11 -4.42
CA ILE A 294 -8.84 -17.08 -3.11
C ILE A 294 -9.81 -17.61 -2.04
N LEU A 295 -11.00 -17.02 -1.96
CA LEU A 295 -12.02 -17.40 -0.95
C LEU A 295 -12.43 -18.88 -1.03
N SER A 296 -12.39 -19.48 -2.21
CA SER A 296 -12.73 -20.90 -2.38
C SER A 296 -11.68 -21.87 -1.82
N ARG A 297 -10.50 -21.38 -1.42
CA ARG A 297 -9.35 -22.18 -0.94
C ARG A 297 -9.07 -22.01 0.54
N ILE A 298 -9.82 -21.13 1.18
CA ILE A 298 -9.78 -20.88 2.63
C ILE A 298 -10.99 -21.54 3.28
#